data_c865927df7db8412b5a073e0ecba37ea
#
_entry.id   c865927df7db8412b5a073e0ecba37ea
#
_cell.length_a   1.000
_cell.length_b   1.000
_cell.length_c   1.000
_cell.angle_alpha   90.00
_cell.angle_beta   90.00
_cell.angle_gamma   90.00
#
_symmetry.space_group_name_H-M   'P 1'
#
loop_
_entity.id
_entity.type
_entity.pdbx_description
1 polymer ?
#
loop_
_entity_poly.entity_id
_entity_poly.type
_entity_poly.pdbx_seq_one_letter_code
_entity_poly.pdbx_strand_id
1 'polypeptide(L)'
;MLSQIEEKIFNGGRLSIEEGIFLFENTPLHKVRELANFVREKKHGDKTYYVVNHHINYSNICILTKVCDFCSFARLKNQDGAYEMSIEDIVKKALQFAEYGATEVHIVGGLHPKLRLEWYEEMLTRLQQACPQINLKCFTGIEIDHFARKEKLSIKEVLIRLKKCGLKSLTG
;
A
#
# COMPACT_ATOMS: atom_id res chain seq x y z
N MET A 1 27.66 11.86 -21.78
CA MET A 1 26.42 11.75 -21.01
C MET A 1 26.62 10.90 -19.75
N LEU A 2 27.11 9.64 -19.82
CA LEU A 2 27.28 8.82 -18.60
C LEU A 2 28.15 9.51 -17.54
N SER A 3 29.33 10.02 -17.90
CA SER A 3 30.22 10.70 -16.95
C SER A 3 29.60 11.94 -16.28
N GLN A 4 28.74 12.67 -16.98
CA GLN A 4 28.01 13.81 -16.41
C GLN A 4 26.93 13.34 -15.41
N ILE A 5 26.28 12.22 -15.71
CA ILE A 5 25.30 11.59 -14.81
C ILE A 5 26.00 11.07 -13.55
N GLU A 6 27.16 10.42 -13.68
CA GLU A 6 27.98 9.96 -12.56
C GLU A 6 28.38 11.11 -11.65
N GLU A 7 28.95 12.18 -12.21
CA GLU A 7 29.34 13.38 -11.47
C GLU A 7 28.14 13.99 -10.72
N LYS A 8 26.99 14.08 -11.40
CA LYS A 8 25.75 14.59 -10.81
C LYS A 8 25.27 13.72 -9.62
N ILE A 9 25.34 12.39 -9.75
CA ILE A 9 24.98 11.43 -8.69
C ILE A 9 25.95 11.57 -7.49
N PHE A 10 27.24 11.61 -7.75
CA PHE A 10 28.25 11.75 -6.67
C PHE A 10 28.10 13.06 -5.90
N ASN A 11 27.71 14.13 -6.59
CA ASN A 11 27.39 15.43 -5.97
C ASN A 11 26.00 15.48 -5.33
N GLY A 12 25.21 14.39 -5.36
CA GLY A 12 23.89 14.31 -4.74
C GLY A 12 22.79 15.00 -5.54
N GLY A 13 23.02 15.29 -6.82
CA GLY A 13 22.05 15.87 -7.72
C GLY A 13 20.93 14.89 -8.10
N ARG A 14 19.76 15.43 -8.39
CA ARG A 14 18.61 14.63 -8.87
C ARG A 14 18.66 14.47 -10.38
N LEU A 15 18.48 13.25 -10.87
CA LEU A 15 18.44 12.95 -12.30
C LEU A 15 17.17 13.50 -12.96
N SER A 16 17.31 13.93 -14.23
CA SER A 16 16.17 14.19 -15.10
C SER A 16 15.56 12.89 -15.64
N ILE A 17 14.40 12.98 -16.27
CA ILE A 17 13.76 11.84 -16.92
C ILE A 17 14.65 11.28 -18.03
N GLU A 18 15.24 12.14 -18.85
CA GLU A 18 16.13 11.78 -19.97
C GLU A 18 17.39 11.07 -19.49
N GLU A 19 17.98 11.55 -18.40
CA GLU A 19 19.14 10.91 -17.73
C GLU A 19 18.77 9.53 -17.19
N GLY A 20 17.57 9.39 -16.62
CA GLY A 20 17.04 8.10 -16.15
C GLY A 20 16.83 7.11 -17.30
N ILE A 21 16.23 7.55 -18.41
CA ILE A 21 16.06 6.74 -19.64
C ILE A 21 17.43 6.32 -20.18
N PHE A 22 18.39 7.26 -20.25
CA PHE A 22 19.74 6.93 -20.69
C PHE A 22 20.39 5.83 -19.84
N LEU A 23 20.27 5.90 -18.51
CA LEU A 23 20.80 4.85 -17.61
C LEU A 23 20.14 3.50 -17.89
N PHE A 24 18.85 3.50 -18.16
CA PHE A 24 18.08 2.28 -18.39
C PHE A 24 18.41 1.61 -19.73
N GLU A 25 18.55 2.40 -20.81
CA GLU A 25 18.71 1.89 -22.16
C GLU A 25 20.17 1.73 -22.61
N ASN A 26 21.08 2.59 -22.11
CA ASN A 26 22.41 2.75 -22.67
C ASN A 26 23.55 2.47 -21.67
N THR A 27 23.24 2.08 -20.42
CA THR A 27 24.27 1.86 -19.39
C THR A 27 24.32 0.39 -18.98
N PRO A 28 25.51 -0.24 -18.95
CA PRO A 28 25.64 -1.60 -18.47
C PRO A 28 25.12 -1.75 -17.03
N LEU A 29 24.41 -2.84 -16.76
CA LEU A 29 23.75 -3.08 -15.48
C LEU A 29 24.68 -2.97 -14.26
N HIS A 30 25.94 -3.46 -14.39
CA HIS A 30 26.92 -3.37 -13.30
C HIS A 30 27.22 -1.92 -12.91
N LYS A 31 27.27 -0.99 -13.89
CA LYS A 31 27.49 0.43 -13.66
C LYS A 31 26.27 1.07 -12.96
N VAL A 32 25.07 0.74 -13.40
CA VAL A 32 23.83 1.20 -12.73
C VAL A 32 23.79 0.72 -11.27
N ARG A 33 24.17 -0.55 -11.02
CA ARG A 33 24.27 -1.09 -9.66
C ARG A 33 25.29 -0.38 -8.79
N GLU A 34 26.46 -0.04 -9.33
CA GLU A 34 27.50 0.71 -8.62
C GLU A 34 26.98 2.08 -8.18
N LEU A 35 26.36 2.83 -9.10
CA LEU A 35 25.78 4.15 -8.82
C LEU A 35 24.61 4.06 -7.82
N ALA A 36 23.73 3.07 -7.97
CA ALA A 36 22.63 2.85 -7.05
C ALA A 36 23.13 2.49 -5.64
N ASN A 37 24.15 1.62 -5.53
CA ASN A 37 24.74 1.27 -4.25
C ASN A 37 25.39 2.47 -3.57
N PHE A 38 26.13 3.29 -4.31
CA PHE A 38 26.70 4.54 -3.78
C PHE A 38 25.62 5.44 -3.15
N VAL A 39 24.49 5.64 -3.86
CA VAL A 39 23.37 6.45 -3.34
C VAL A 39 22.75 5.82 -2.10
N ARG A 40 22.56 4.48 -2.10
CA ARG A 40 22.04 3.72 -0.97
C ARG A 40 22.94 3.90 0.26
N GLU A 41 24.24 3.68 0.10
CA GLU A 41 25.22 3.79 1.20
C GLU A 41 25.28 5.21 1.77
N LYS A 42 25.26 6.22 0.88
CA LYS A 42 25.23 7.63 1.30
C LYS A 42 23.97 7.96 2.13
N LYS A 43 22.82 7.31 1.83
CA LYS A 43 21.55 7.57 2.53
C LYS A 43 21.37 6.74 3.81
N HIS A 44 21.84 5.52 3.82
CA HIS A 44 21.46 4.51 4.84
C HIS A 44 22.67 3.83 5.50
N GLY A 45 23.90 4.05 5.01
CA GLY A 45 25.08 3.33 5.47
C GLY A 45 24.89 1.81 5.27
N ASP A 46 25.22 1.02 6.25
CA ASP A 46 25.07 -0.44 6.23
C ASP A 46 23.69 -0.94 6.66
N LYS A 47 22.75 -0.03 6.88
CA LYS A 47 21.41 -0.41 7.35
C LYS A 47 20.55 -0.91 6.20
N THR A 48 19.92 -2.05 6.44
CA THR A 48 18.83 -2.60 5.61
C THR A 48 17.56 -2.64 6.43
N TYR A 49 16.46 -2.19 5.83
CA TYR A 49 15.15 -2.15 6.48
C TYR A 49 14.26 -3.25 5.89
N TYR A 50 13.48 -3.89 6.74
CA TYR A 50 12.47 -4.87 6.34
C TYR A 50 11.22 -4.72 7.18
N VAL A 51 10.11 -5.23 6.68
CA VAL A 51 8.85 -5.30 7.41
C VAL A 51 8.44 -6.75 7.60
N VAL A 52 7.89 -7.07 8.77
CA VAL A 52 7.18 -8.32 9.01
C VAL A 52 5.71 -8.03 8.74
N ASN A 53 5.27 -8.41 7.54
CA ASN A 53 3.96 -8.06 7.01
C ASN A 53 3.01 -9.25 7.06
N HIS A 54 1.77 -8.99 7.45
CA HIS A 54 0.66 -9.95 7.36
C HIS A 54 -0.52 -9.34 6.61
N HIS A 55 -1.24 -10.18 5.87
CA HIS A 55 -2.37 -9.75 5.05
C HIS A 55 -3.71 -10.02 5.74
N ILE A 56 -4.61 -9.05 5.67
CA ILE A 56 -6.03 -9.21 5.99
C ILE A 56 -6.82 -8.75 4.77
N ASN A 57 -7.57 -9.67 4.17
CA ASN A 57 -8.56 -9.33 3.17
C ASN A 57 -9.92 -9.30 3.86
N TYR A 58 -10.43 -8.09 4.13
CA TYR A 58 -11.66 -7.92 4.91
C TYR A 58 -12.91 -8.43 4.19
N SER A 59 -12.90 -8.46 2.87
CA SER A 59 -14.00 -8.99 2.05
C SER A 59 -13.52 -9.28 0.63
N ASN A 60 -14.08 -10.31 0.00
CA ASN A 60 -13.94 -10.58 -1.43
C ASN A 60 -15.16 -10.15 -2.25
N ILE A 61 -16.17 -9.53 -1.62
CA ILE A 61 -17.34 -9.01 -2.32
C ILE A 61 -16.93 -7.76 -3.12
N CYS A 62 -17.07 -7.82 -4.46
CA CYS A 62 -16.56 -6.77 -5.34
C CYS A 62 -17.53 -6.49 -6.50
N ILE A 63 -17.80 -5.19 -6.75
CA ILE A 63 -18.63 -4.76 -7.88
C ILE A 63 -17.96 -4.98 -9.24
N LEU A 64 -16.62 -5.14 -9.26
CA LEU A 64 -15.85 -5.36 -10.49
C LEU A 64 -15.73 -6.83 -10.91
N THR A 65 -16.41 -7.76 -10.24
CA THR A 65 -16.30 -9.21 -10.48
C THR A 65 -16.50 -9.60 -11.94
N LYS A 66 -17.30 -8.85 -12.71
CA LYS A 66 -17.57 -9.11 -14.13
C LYS A 66 -16.71 -8.32 -15.10
N VAL A 67 -15.89 -7.41 -14.60
CA VAL A 67 -15.12 -6.45 -15.42
C VAL A 67 -13.61 -6.66 -15.24
N CYS A 68 -13.21 -7.19 -14.09
CA CYS A 68 -11.81 -7.40 -13.74
C CYS A 68 -11.41 -8.85 -14.03
N ASP A 69 -10.94 -9.12 -15.25
CA ASP A 69 -10.56 -10.47 -15.69
C ASP A 69 -9.33 -11.02 -14.96
N PHE A 70 -8.56 -10.15 -14.33
CA PHE A 70 -7.35 -10.52 -13.59
C PHE A 70 -7.64 -11.20 -12.24
N CYS A 71 -8.74 -10.85 -11.58
CA CYS A 71 -8.98 -11.20 -10.17
C CYS A 71 -9.84 -12.45 -10.00
N SER A 72 -9.23 -13.58 -9.70
CA SER A 72 -9.95 -14.83 -9.34
C SER A 72 -10.54 -14.80 -7.91
N PHE A 73 -10.15 -13.82 -7.10
CA PHE A 73 -10.57 -13.68 -5.70
C PHE A 73 -11.97 -13.07 -5.54
N ALA A 74 -12.35 -12.14 -6.43
CA ALA A 74 -13.61 -11.39 -6.34
C ALA A 74 -14.85 -12.30 -6.45
N ARG A 75 -15.88 -11.97 -5.66
CA ARG A 75 -17.18 -12.64 -5.66
C ARG A 75 -18.32 -11.62 -5.66
N LEU A 76 -19.46 -12.01 -6.21
CA LEU A 76 -20.73 -11.33 -5.95
C LEU A 76 -21.23 -11.74 -4.57
N LYS A 77 -22.01 -10.88 -3.90
CA LYS A 77 -22.48 -11.11 -2.53
C LYS A 77 -23.13 -12.48 -2.29
N ASN A 78 -23.88 -13.00 -3.27
CA ASN A 78 -24.59 -14.26 -3.16
C ASN A 78 -23.88 -15.42 -3.87
N GLN A 79 -22.66 -15.25 -4.29
CA GLN A 79 -21.86 -16.26 -4.97
C GLN A 79 -21.18 -17.15 -3.91
N ASP A 80 -21.03 -18.44 -4.24
CA ASP A 80 -20.32 -19.38 -3.39
C ASP A 80 -18.90 -18.90 -3.11
N GLY A 81 -18.46 -19.03 -1.83
CA GLY A 81 -17.19 -18.53 -1.35
C GLY A 81 -17.13 -17.01 -1.12
N ALA A 82 -18.26 -16.26 -1.24
CA ALA A 82 -18.32 -14.85 -0.84
C ALA A 82 -18.23 -14.71 0.69
N TYR A 83 -17.44 -13.76 1.17
CA TYR A 83 -17.32 -13.47 2.60
C TYR A 83 -17.10 -11.97 2.88
N GLU A 84 -17.44 -11.60 4.09
CA GLU A 84 -17.21 -10.28 4.70
C GLU A 84 -16.87 -10.49 6.17
N MET A 85 -15.76 -9.91 6.62
CA MET A 85 -15.34 -9.99 8.02
C MET A 85 -15.97 -8.87 8.84
N SER A 86 -16.28 -9.16 10.09
CA SER A 86 -16.61 -8.12 11.06
C SER A 86 -15.35 -7.33 11.45
N ILE A 87 -15.53 -6.09 11.95
CA ILE A 87 -14.40 -5.30 12.45
C ILE A 87 -13.74 -6.03 13.63
N GLU A 88 -14.51 -6.72 14.46
CA GLU A 88 -14.04 -7.55 15.58
C GLU A 88 -13.07 -8.64 15.10
N ASP A 89 -13.43 -9.36 14.04
CA ASP A 89 -12.58 -10.42 13.48
C ASP A 89 -11.29 -9.86 12.86
N ILE A 90 -11.38 -8.69 12.22
CA ILE A 90 -10.22 -7.98 11.66
C ILE A 90 -9.26 -7.59 12.78
N VAL A 91 -9.77 -6.98 13.85
CA VAL A 91 -8.97 -6.58 15.03
C VAL A 91 -8.36 -7.81 15.72
N LYS A 92 -9.13 -8.88 15.89
CA LYS A 92 -8.63 -10.13 16.48
C LYS A 92 -7.48 -10.72 15.66
N LYS A 93 -7.58 -10.74 14.33
CA LYS A 93 -6.48 -11.17 13.45
C LYS A 93 -5.25 -10.28 13.59
N ALA A 94 -5.43 -8.96 13.62
CA ALA A 94 -4.31 -8.03 13.77
C ALA A 94 -3.58 -8.22 15.10
N LEU A 95 -4.31 -8.49 16.20
CA LEU A 95 -3.72 -8.82 17.50
C LEU A 95 -2.89 -10.11 17.45
N GLN A 96 -3.42 -11.17 16.81
CA GLN A 96 -2.66 -12.40 16.62
C GLN A 96 -1.37 -12.17 15.81
N PHE A 97 -1.43 -11.35 14.77
CA PHE A 97 -0.23 -11.00 14.00
C PHE A 97 0.77 -10.18 14.82
N ALA A 98 0.29 -9.28 15.69
CA ALA A 98 1.14 -8.56 16.63
C ALA A 98 1.91 -9.50 17.57
N GLU A 99 1.25 -10.54 18.08
CA GLU A 99 1.88 -11.59 18.90
C GLU A 99 2.99 -12.35 18.15
N TYR A 100 2.84 -12.52 16.83
CA TYR A 100 3.87 -13.12 15.95
C TYR A 100 4.94 -12.12 15.49
N GLY A 101 4.95 -10.91 16.04
CA GLY A 101 5.97 -9.90 15.75
C GLY A 101 5.74 -9.12 14.45
N ALA A 102 4.49 -9.04 13.96
CA ALA A 102 4.15 -8.20 12.82
C ALA A 102 4.49 -6.73 13.11
N THR A 103 5.14 -6.09 12.15
CA THR A 103 5.41 -4.64 12.18
C THR A 103 4.45 -3.87 11.27
N GLU A 104 3.82 -4.56 10.33
CA GLU A 104 2.87 -4.01 9.38
C GLU A 104 1.73 -4.99 9.11
N VAL A 105 0.51 -4.47 8.96
CA VAL A 105 -0.63 -5.21 8.43
C VAL A 105 -1.09 -4.58 7.13
N HIS A 106 -1.18 -5.41 6.09
CA HIS A 106 -1.64 -5.04 4.75
C HIS A 106 -3.12 -5.40 4.60
N ILE A 107 -4.00 -4.40 4.53
CA ILE A 107 -5.45 -4.60 4.51
C ILE A 107 -6.02 -4.10 3.19
N VAL A 108 -6.56 -5.02 2.41
CA VAL A 108 -7.24 -4.74 1.14
C VAL A 108 -8.47 -5.63 0.98
N GLY A 109 -9.39 -5.25 0.13
CA GLY A 109 -10.58 -6.06 -0.16
C GLY A 109 -11.18 -5.76 -1.53
N GLY A 110 -12.35 -6.35 -1.79
CA GLY A 110 -13.15 -6.01 -2.95
C GLY A 110 -13.78 -4.61 -2.81
N LEU A 111 -14.15 -4.00 -3.96
CA LEU A 111 -14.95 -2.78 -3.96
C LEU A 111 -16.36 -3.11 -3.48
N HIS A 112 -16.58 -3.03 -2.18
CA HIS A 112 -17.79 -3.50 -1.54
C HIS A 112 -18.98 -2.56 -1.81
N PRO A 113 -20.13 -3.07 -2.33
CA PRO A 113 -21.26 -2.22 -2.74
C PRO A 113 -21.94 -1.48 -1.58
N LYS A 114 -21.91 -2.05 -0.37
CA LYS A 114 -22.68 -1.53 0.78
C LYS A 114 -21.86 -0.82 1.83
N LEU A 115 -20.60 -1.24 2.07
CA LEU A 115 -19.78 -0.62 3.12
C LEU A 115 -19.54 0.86 2.81
N ARG A 116 -19.81 1.73 3.79
CA ARG A 116 -19.62 3.17 3.72
C ARG A 116 -18.25 3.55 4.27
N LEU A 117 -17.80 4.77 4.00
CA LEU A 117 -16.49 5.25 4.46
C LEU A 117 -16.37 5.20 5.98
N GLU A 118 -17.47 5.45 6.71
CA GLU A 118 -17.52 5.38 8.17
C GLU A 118 -17.14 4.00 8.71
N TRP A 119 -17.49 2.92 8.01
CA TRP A 119 -17.10 1.57 8.41
C TRP A 119 -15.58 1.37 8.35
N TYR A 120 -14.94 1.89 7.29
CA TYR A 120 -13.48 1.83 7.15
C TYR A 120 -12.76 2.72 8.17
N GLU A 121 -13.32 3.87 8.50
CA GLU A 121 -12.83 4.76 9.54
C GLU A 121 -12.88 4.10 10.92
N GLU A 122 -14.00 3.44 11.24
CA GLU A 122 -14.15 2.68 12.48
C GLU A 122 -13.14 1.53 12.54
N MET A 123 -13.00 0.75 11.47
CA MET A 123 -12.02 -0.34 11.37
C MET A 123 -10.60 0.17 11.67
N LEU A 124 -10.16 1.23 11.00
CA LEU A 124 -8.83 1.81 11.21
C LEU A 124 -8.65 2.32 12.64
N THR A 125 -9.65 3.01 13.18
CA THR A 125 -9.60 3.57 14.54
C THR A 125 -9.45 2.45 15.57
N ARG A 126 -10.24 1.37 15.45
CA ARG A 126 -10.17 0.23 16.36
C ARG A 126 -8.85 -0.54 16.22
N LEU A 127 -8.33 -0.69 15.00
CA LEU A 127 -7.01 -1.28 14.77
C LEU A 127 -5.89 -0.44 15.39
N GLN A 128 -5.92 0.88 15.20
CA GLN A 128 -4.92 1.79 15.78
C GLN A 128 -4.96 1.78 17.31
N GLN A 129 -6.14 1.63 17.91
CA GLN A 129 -6.30 1.50 19.37
C GLN A 129 -5.80 0.16 19.88
N ALA A 130 -6.11 -0.94 19.19
CA ALA A 130 -5.75 -2.29 19.61
C ALA A 130 -4.26 -2.60 19.38
N CYS A 131 -3.67 -2.11 18.29
CA CYS A 131 -2.31 -2.41 17.86
C CYS A 131 -1.55 -1.14 17.44
N PRO A 132 -1.30 -0.17 18.35
CA PRO A 132 -0.70 1.12 18.01
C PRO A 132 0.71 1.02 17.42
N GLN A 133 1.42 -0.07 17.68
CA GLN A 133 2.77 -0.36 17.21
C GLN A 133 2.78 -0.86 15.74
N ILE A 134 1.65 -1.33 15.21
CA ILE A 134 1.57 -1.88 13.85
C ILE A 134 1.34 -0.76 12.83
N ASN A 135 2.10 -0.80 11.75
CA ASN A 135 1.87 0.07 10.62
C ASN A 135 0.65 -0.39 9.81
N LEU A 136 -0.38 0.45 9.73
CA LEU A 136 -1.58 0.16 8.93
C LEU A 136 -1.36 0.60 7.48
N LYS A 137 -1.05 -0.37 6.62
CA LYS A 137 -0.94 -0.21 5.16
C LYS A 137 -2.21 -0.74 4.52
N CYS A 138 -3.13 0.16 4.20
CA CYS A 138 -4.48 -0.24 3.79
C CYS A 138 -4.88 0.41 2.48
N PHE A 139 -5.76 -0.30 1.76
CA PHE A 139 -6.43 0.14 0.55
C PHE A 139 -5.52 0.38 -0.65
N THR A 140 -6.06 0.17 -1.81
CA THR A 140 -5.46 0.51 -3.11
C THR A 140 -5.97 1.86 -3.60
N GLY A 141 -5.31 2.45 -4.60
CA GLY A 141 -5.81 3.66 -5.24
C GLY A 141 -7.23 3.52 -5.82
N ILE A 142 -7.59 2.30 -6.28
CA ILE A 142 -8.93 2.00 -6.79
C ILE A 142 -9.97 1.98 -5.67
N GLU A 143 -9.64 1.46 -4.49
CA GLU A 143 -10.53 1.51 -3.32
C GLU A 143 -10.75 2.97 -2.87
N ILE A 144 -9.71 3.78 -2.85
CA ILE A 144 -9.81 5.20 -2.50
C ILE A 144 -10.71 5.97 -3.49
N ASP A 145 -10.56 5.74 -4.80
CA ASP A 145 -11.44 6.33 -5.81
C ASP A 145 -12.90 5.86 -5.63
N HIS A 146 -13.10 4.57 -5.34
CA HIS A 146 -14.43 4.03 -5.06
C HIS A 146 -15.08 4.71 -3.85
N PHE A 147 -14.34 4.88 -2.75
CA PHE A 147 -14.84 5.60 -1.56
C PHE A 147 -15.19 7.05 -1.90
N ALA A 148 -14.32 7.75 -2.63
CA ALA A 148 -14.54 9.14 -3.04
C ALA A 148 -15.85 9.29 -3.85
N ARG A 149 -16.03 8.45 -4.87
CA ARG A 149 -17.25 8.46 -5.72
C ARG A 149 -18.50 8.13 -4.93
N LYS A 150 -18.43 7.10 -4.06
CA LYS A 150 -19.56 6.63 -3.27
C LYS A 150 -20.04 7.67 -2.26
N GLU A 151 -19.11 8.38 -1.64
CA GLU A 151 -19.40 9.40 -0.62
C GLU A 151 -19.54 10.82 -1.21
N LYS A 152 -19.34 10.99 -2.52
CA LYS A 152 -19.32 12.29 -3.20
C LYS A 152 -18.29 13.26 -2.59
N LEU A 153 -17.13 12.70 -2.22
CA LEU A 153 -15.98 13.45 -1.68
C LEU A 153 -14.86 13.48 -2.71
N SER A 154 -13.93 14.41 -2.56
CA SER A 154 -12.66 14.36 -3.28
C SER A 154 -11.75 13.28 -2.71
N ILE A 155 -10.83 12.74 -3.53
CA ILE A 155 -9.78 11.80 -3.08
C ILE A 155 -9.01 12.39 -1.88
N LYS A 156 -8.71 13.69 -1.91
CA LYS A 156 -8.00 14.38 -0.83
C LYS A 156 -8.76 14.34 0.49
N GLU A 157 -10.07 14.58 0.47
CA GLU A 157 -10.91 14.51 1.68
C GLU A 157 -10.96 13.10 2.25
N VAL A 158 -11.14 12.08 1.40
CA VAL A 158 -11.09 10.67 1.83
C VAL A 158 -9.76 10.33 2.49
N LEU A 159 -8.64 10.69 1.87
CA LEU A 159 -7.30 10.42 2.42
C LEU A 159 -7.07 11.15 3.75
N ILE A 160 -7.54 12.40 3.89
CA ILE A 160 -7.44 13.15 5.15
C ILE A 160 -8.25 12.45 6.26
N ARG A 161 -9.47 12.00 5.96
CA ARG A 161 -10.33 11.29 6.92
C ARG A 161 -9.67 9.99 7.37
N LEU A 162 -9.27 9.13 6.43
CA LEU A 162 -8.64 7.84 6.74
C LEU A 162 -7.30 8.00 7.49
N LYS A 163 -6.50 9.03 7.14
CA LYS A 163 -5.26 9.34 7.85
C LYS A 163 -5.52 9.70 9.32
N LYS A 164 -6.57 10.46 9.62
CA LYS A 164 -6.97 10.77 11.00
C LYS A 164 -7.33 9.52 11.81
N CYS A 165 -7.85 8.49 11.14
CA CYS A 165 -8.23 7.22 11.76
C CYS A 165 -7.06 6.21 11.87
N GLY A 166 -5.85 6.55 11.41
CA GLY A 166 -4.67 5.71 11.58
C GLY A 166 -4.06 5.13 10.31
N LEU A 167 -4.61 5.44 9.11
CA LEU A 167 -3.98 5.05 7.84
C LEU A 167 -2.57 5.64 7.74
N LYS A 168 -1.55 4.80 7.51
CA LYS A 168 -0.14 5.20 7.39
C LYS A 168 0.35 5.20 5.95
N SER A 169 -0.04 4.20 5.16
CA SER A 169 0.35 4.06 3.76
C SER A 169 -0.73 3.35 2.96
N LEU A 170 -0.74 3.58 1.66
CA LEU A 170 -1.55 2.84 0.71
C LEU A 170 -0.78 1.65 0.16
N THR A 171 -1.53 0.69 -0.41
CA THR A 171 -0.98 -0.43 -1.17
C THR A 171 -0.99 -0.09 -2.67
N GLY A 172 -0.14 -0.71 -3.44
CA GLY A 172 -0.08 -0.52 -4.89
C GLY A 172 1.28 -0.19 -5.39
#